data_522d9d2632c54079cbef451d36c71d1d
#
_entry.id   522d9d2632c54079cbef451d36c71d1d
#
_cell.length_a   1.000
_cell.length_b   1.000
_cell.length_c   1.000
_cell.angle_alpha   90.00
_cell.angle_beta   90.00
_cell.angle_gamma   90.00
#
_symmetry.space_group_name_H-M   'P 1'
#
loop_
_entity.id
_entity.type
_entity.pdbx_description
1 polymer ?
#
loop_
_entity_poly.entity_id
_entity_poly.type
_entity_poly.pdbx_seq_one_letter_code
_entity_poly.pdbx_strand_id
1 'polypeptide(L)'
;MKRFKIDHEHFSSNITFCLIFLAAFFSCFVNIQAQDEVMPEKDSRPVKNTFESIWLLDNQTVLVPIKGTFEMDFQHRFGTWEKGYDDFFGIFAPSNMRIGFDYVPVDRLLVGFGFTKLDQLWDVYGKYALLRQGRTAGSPISLTYYVNAAMDTREKENTYFTQNADRWSFYHQLMIGRKITDDLSLQVSGNLSWFNTKAPVVNSEGVVIGRDQNKHFSASALARYKFSNTMGLIVEYDQPITDQKYFDPEPNLSIGLELVTSSHAFQVFVGNFQSLIPQYNQSFNANSFSDNQILIGFNITRLWNF
;
A
#
# COMPACT_ATOMS: atom_id res chain seq x y z
N MET A 1 -11.25 -28.84 -24.51
CA MET A 1 -12.18 -27.71 -24.41
C MET A 1 -12.89 -27.82 -23.05
N LYS A 2 -12.23 -27.37 -21.96
CA LYS A 2 -12.84 -27.32 -20.61
C LYS A 2 -13.43 -25.92 -20.46
N ARG A 3 -14.75 -25.84 -20.32
CA ARG A 3 -15.44 -24.61 -19.93
C ARG A 3 -15.03 -24.28 -18.50
N PHE A 4 -14.29 -23.20 -18.29
CA PHE A 4 -14.15 -22.58 -16.98
C PHE A 4 -15.52 -22.02 -16.60
N LYS A 5 -16.15 -22.59 -15.58
CA LYS A 5 -17.25 -21.97 -14.86
C LYS A 5 -16.65 -20.84 -14.03
N ILE A 6 -17.08 -19.63 -14.30
CA ILE A 6 -16.82 -18.50 -13.42
C ILE A 6 -17.64 -18.74 -12.16
N ASP A 7 -16.97 -18.99 -11.04
CA ASP A 7 -17.63 -19.13 -9.76
C ASP A 7 -17.98 -17.71 -9.24
N HIS A 8 -19.24 -17.35 -9.41
CA HIS A 8 -19.84 -16.13 -8.84
C HIS A 8 -19.77 -16.05 -7.30
N GLU A 9 -19.40 -17.14 -6.62
CA GLU A 9 -19.31 -17.18 -5.16
C GLU A 9 -18.11 -16.42 -4.61
N HIS A 10 -16.96 -16.37 -5.30
CA HIS A 10 -15.78 -15.62 -4.87
C HIS A 10 -15.99 -14.11 -4.91
N PHE A 11 -16.69 -13.61 -5.94
CA PHE A 11 -16.98 -12.17 -6.07
C PHE A 11 -17.90 -11.67 -4.94
N SER A 12 -18.90 -12.45 -4.58
CA SER A 12 -19.83 -12.13 -3.48
C SER A 12 -19.13 -12.11 -2.10
N SER A 13 -18.19 -13.02 -1.87
CA SER A 13 -17.43 -13.11 -0.61
C SER A 13 -16.51 -11.91 -0.40
N ASN A 14 -15.82 -11.46 -1.44
CA ASN A 14 -14.85 -10.36 -1.37
C ASN A 14 -15.52 -9.01 -1.14
N ILE A 15 -16.65 -8.73 -1.79
CA ILE A 15 -17.44 -7.51 -1.55
C ILE A 15 -18.00 -7.51 -0.13
N THR A 16 -18.44 -8.65 0.38
CA THR A 16 -18.97 -8.78 1.73
C THR A 16 -17.90 -8.48 2.77
N PHE A 17 -16.65 -8.91 2.57
CA PHE A 17 -15.54 -8.61 3.47
C PHE A 17 -15.20 -7.10 3.47
N CYS A 18 -15.14 -6.45 2.30
CA CYS A 18 -14.96 -5.00 2.20
C CYS A 18 -16.09 -4.23 2.87
N LEU A 19 -17.34 -4.67 2.70
CA LEU A 19 -18.50 -4.04 3.32
C LEU A 19 -18.51 -4.21 4.85
N ILE A 20 -18.10 -5.36 5.36
CA ILE A 20 -17.95 -5.60 6.80
C ILE A 20 -16.87 -4.70 7.38
N PHE A 21 -15.72 -4.56 6.70
CA PHE A 21 -14.63 -3.69 7.15
C PHE A 21 -15.03 -2.21 7.10
N LEU A 22 -15.73 -1.81 6.03
CA LEU A 22 -16.32 -0.46 5.91
C LEU A 22 -17.37 -0.21 7.00
N ALA A 23 -18.25 -1.18 7.26
CA ALA A 23 -19.26 -1.09 8.30
C ALA A 23 -18.64 -1.03 9.71
N ALA A 24 -17.59 -1.81 9.97
CA ALA A 24 -16.81 -1.74 11.21
C ALA A 24 -16.11 -0.39 11.35
N PHE A 25 -15.56 0.14 10.27
CA PHE A 25 -14.97 1.49 10.23
C PHE A 25 -16.02 2.57 10.54
N PHE A 26 -17.20 2.49 9.93
CA PHE A 26 -18.30 3.42 10.18
C PHE A 26 -18.97 3.24 11.54
N SER A 27 -19.08 2.01 12.07
CA SER A 27 -19.65 1.78 13.41
C SER A 27 -18.80 2.37 14.53
N CYS A 28 -17.50 2.52 14.33
CA CYS A 28 -16.63 3.29 15.23
C CYS A 28 -16.97 4.79 15.30
N PHE A 29 -17.81 5.30 14.37
CA PHE A 29 -18.28 6.70 14.42
C PHE A 29 -19.55 6.90 15.25
N VAL A 30 -20.31 5.83 15.56
CA VAL A 30 -21.68 5.94 16.09
C VAL A 30 -21.74 5.89 17.62
N ASN A 31 -20.71 5.46 18.31
CA ASN A 31 -20.73 5.29 19.78
C ASN A 31 -20.03 6.42 20.55
N ILE A 32 -20.44 7.67 20.30
CA ILE A 32 -20.15 8.76 21.24
C ILE A 32 -21.48 9.28 21.73
N GLN A 33 -22.12 8.58 22.67
CA GLN A 33 -23.18 9.14 23.47
C GLN A 33 -22.61 9.82 24.70
N ALA A 34 -23.00 11.06 24.91
CA ALA A 34 -22.59 11.93 25.97
C ALA A 34 -22.93 11.35 27.34
N GLN A 35 -21.93 11.16 28.16
CA GLN A 35 -22.05 11.36 29.61
C GLN A 35 -21.74 12.83 29.88
N ASP A 36 -22.42 13.44 30.87
CA ASP A 36 -22.20 14.82 31.33
C ASP A 36 -20.79 14.97 31.92
N GLU A 37 -19.78 14.99 31.07
CA GLU A 37 -18.41 15.36 31.43
C GLU A 37 -18.20 16.83 31.01
N VAL A 38 -17.49 17.58 31.83
CA VAL A 38 -16.98 18.92 31.55
C VAL A 38 -16.43 18.90 30.12
N MET A 39 -17.10 19.60 29.19
CA MET A 39 -16.72 19.62 27.76
C MET A 39 -15.23 19.98 27.67
N PRO A 40 -14.38 19.11 27.14
CA PRO A 40 -12.96 19.42 27.01
C PRO A 40 -12.82 20.66 26.11
N GLU A 41 -11.85 21.52 26.46
CA GLU A 41 -11.54 22.71 25.67
C GLU A 41 -11.39 22.34 24.20
N LYS A 42 -12.03 23.10 23.31
CA LYS A 42 -12.01 22.86 21.87
C LYS A 42 -10.60 23.03 21.30
N ASP A 43 -9.88 21.94 21.06
CA ASP A 43 -8.55 21.92 20.46
C ASP A 43 -8.62 21.41 19.03
N SER A 44 -8.49 22.33 18.05
CA SER A 44 -8.48 22.00 16.62
C SER A 44 -7.08 21.67 16.06
N ARG A 45 -6.05 21.68 16.91
CA ARG A 45 -4.71 21.28 16.48
C ARG A 45 -4.74 19.83 15.98
N PRO A 46 -3.94 19.48 14.97
CA PRO A 46 -3.91 18.11 14.48
C PRO A 46 -3.60 17.10 15.59
N VAL A 47 -4.22 15.91 15.52
CA VAL A 47 -3.81 14.79 16.37
C VAL A 47 -2.34 14.48 16.09
N LYS A 48 -1.64 14.05 17.15
CA LYS A 48 -0.26 13.61 17.01
C LYS A 48 -0.26 12.21 16.43
N ASN A 49 0.42 12.04 15.29
CA ASN A 49 0.73 10.74 14.69
C ASN A 49 -0.47 9.79 14.57
N THR A 50 -1.32 10.00 13.54
CA THR A 50 -2.30 8.98 13.14
C THR A 50 -1.57 7.66 12.81
N PHE A 51 -0.46 7.74 12.08
CA PHE A 51 0.52 6.67 11.87
C PHE A 51 1.91 7.22 12.23
N GLU A 52 2.87 6.34 12.46
CA GLU A 52 4.24 6.74 12.83
C GLU A 52 5.17 6.84 11.62
N SER A 53 4.81 6.17 10.52
CA SER A 53 5.58 6.13 9.27
C SER A 53 4.74 6.62 8.09
N ILE A 54 5.39 7.18 7.06
CA ILE A 54 4.72 7.55 5.81
C ILE A 54 4.32 6.33 4.99
N TRP A 55 5.03 5.21 5.16
CA TRP A 55 4.70 3.89 4.63
C TRP A 55 4.26 2.96 5.76
N LEU A 56 3.17 2.23 5.56
CA LEU A 56 2.79 1.09 6.38
C LEU A 56 2.76 -0.13 5.47
N LEU A 57 3.72 -1.04 5.67
CA LEU A 57 3.94 -2.22 4.85
C LEU A 57 4.21 -1.82 3.38
N ASP A 58 3.21 -1.82 2.51
CA ASP A 58 3.34 -1.45 1.09
C ASP A 58 2.51 -0.21 0.69
N ASN A 59 1.59 0.22 1.56
CA ASN A 59 0.74 1.36 1.30
C ASN A 59 1.26 2.66 1.93
N GLN A 60 0.93 3.79 1.28
CA GLN A 60 1.10 5.10 1.88
C GLN A 60 0.09 5.31 3.01
N THR A 61 0.49 6.02 4.05
CA THR A 61 -0.40 6.47 5.13
C THR A 61 -0.88 7.91 4.90
N VAL A 62 -1.93 8.31 5.63
CA VAL A 62 -2.39 9.72 5.61
C VAL A 62 -1.38 10.69 6.21
N LEU A 63 -0.30 10.20 6.83
CA LEU A 63 0.73 11.03 7.45
C LEU A 63 1.52 11.80 6.39
N VAL A 64 1.56 13.12 6.54
CA VAL A 64 2.56 14.01 5.93
C VAL A 64 3.32 14.65 7.07
N PRO A 65 4.64 14.41 7.18
CA PRO A 65 5.48 14.98 8.23
C PRO A 65 5.51 16.52 8.22
N ILE A 66 6.19 17.09 9.18
CA ILE A 66 6.34 18.56 9.26
C ILE A 66 7.26 19.07 8.13
N LYS A 67 7.08 20.35 7.75
CA LYS A 67 7.95 21.02 6.78
C LYS A 67 9.42 20.90 7.17
N GLY A 68 10.29 20.65 6.19
CA GLY A 68 11.73 20.47 6.36
C GLY A 68 12.13 19.03 6.70
N THR A 69 11.18 18.11 6.89
CA THR A 69 11.51 16.69 7.07
C THR A 69 12.05 16.11 5.78
N PHE A 70 13.17 15.43 5.87
CA PHE A 70 13.73 14.53 4.88
C PHE A 70 13.65 13.11 5.43
N GLU A 71 13.22 12.15 4.60
CA GLU A 71 13.16 10.74 4.96
C GLU A 71 13.83 9.91 3.88
N MET A 72 14.54 8.86 4.30
CA MET A 72 15.03 7.79 3.45
C MET A 72 14.31 6.51 3.85
N ASP A 73 13.73 5.82 2.90
CA ASP A 73 13.13 4.52 3.09
C ASP A 73 13.90 3.43 2.34
N PHE A 74 14.01 2.27 2.98
CA PHE A 74 14.53 1.03 2.41
C PHE A 74 13.50 -0.05 2.61
N GLN A 75 13.01 -0.62 1.51
CA GLN A 75 12.02 -1.68 1.51
C GLN A 75 12.60 -2.94 0.90
N HIS A 76 12.36 -4.09 1.52
CA HIS A 76 12.87 -5.38 1.06
C HIS A 76 11.80 -6.46 1.16
N ARG A 77 11.71 -7.29 0.11
CA ARG A 77 10.85 -8.46 0.04
C ARG A 77 11.71 -9.66 -0.32
N PHE A 78 11.69 -10.70 0.50
CA PHE A 78 12.32 -11.97 0.17
C PHE A 78 11.48 -12.74 -0.86
N GLY A 79 11.91 -13.92 -1.25
CA GLY A 79 11.11 -14.83 -2.07
C GLY A 79 10.03 -15.54 -1.27
N THR A 80 9.17 -16.28 -1.94
CA THR A 80 8.09 -17.05 -1.32
C THR A 80 8.61 -18.29 -0.59
N TRP A 81 7.82 -18.77 0.37
CA TRP A 81 8.14 -19.96 1.19
C TRP A 81 7.92 -21.30 0.47
N GLU A 82 7.45 -21.29 -0.78
CA GLU A 82 7.01 -22.50 -1.50
C GLU A 82 8.05 -23.62 -1.54
N LYS A 83 9.34 -23.29 -1.60
CA LYS A 83 10.42 -24.28 -1.63
C LYS A 83 10.86 -24.75 -0.24
N GLY A 84 10.28 -24.18 0.81
CA GLY A 84 10.56 -24.56 2.18
C GLY A 84 12.06 -24.46 2.52
N TYR A 85 12.63 -25.55 2.95
CA TYR A 85 14.03 -25.57 3.38
C TYR A 85 15.06 -25.44 2.23
N ASP A 86 14.69 -25.75 0.99
CA ASP A 86 15.62 -25.75 -0.16
C ASP A 86 16.18 -24.34 -0.46
N ASP A 87 15.42 -23.30 -0.19
CA ASP A 87 15.85 -21.90 -0.30
C ASP A 87 15.75 -21.13 1.03
N PHE A 88 15.69 -21.90 2.13
CA PHE A 88 15.54 -21.41 3.49
C PHE A 88 14.33 -20.45 3.63
N PHE A 89 13.16 -20.95 3.22
CA PHE A 89 11.88 -20.23 3.28
C PHE A 89 11.94 -18.89 2.53
N GLY A 90 12.52 -18.91 1.32
CA GLY A 90 12.58 -17.76 0.44
C GLY A 90 13.72 -16.76 0.74
N ILE A 91 14.50 -16.94 1.83
CA ILE A 91 15.60 -16.02 2.18
C ILE A 91 16.70 -16.03 1.13
N PHE A 92 17.01 -17.18 0.54
CA PHE A 92 18.00 -17.31 -0.52
C PHE A 92 17.41 -17.25 -1.94
N ALA A 93 16.09 -17.09 -2.05
CA ALA A 93 15.42 -16.88 -3.34
C ALA A 93 15.65 -15.45 -3.89
N PRO A 94 15.36 -15.21 -5.17
CA PRO A 94 15.41 -13.86 -5.72
C PRO A 94 14.52 -12.89 -4.93
N SER A 95 15.12 -11.81 -4.44
CA SER A 95 14.47 -10.79 -3.63
C SER A 95 14.22 -9.52 -4.43
N ASN A 96 13.27 -8.71 -3.99
CA ASN A 96 13.05 -7.35 -4.45
C ASN A 96 13.42 -6.33 -3.37
N MET A 97 13.91 -5.17 -3.80
CA MET A 97 14.25 -4.05 -2.92
C MET A 97 13.93 -2.72 -3.59
N ARG A 98 13.57 -1.73 -2.77
CA ARG A 98 13.39 -0.33 -3.19
C ARG A 98 14.13 0.58 -2.22
N ILE A 99 14.72 1.64 -2.74
CA ILE A 99 15.24 2.76 -1.97
C ILE A 99 14.45 3.99 -2.40
N GLY A 100 13.92 4.72 -1.42
CA GLY A 100 13.15 5.93 -1.61
C GLY A 100 13.71 7.09 -0.82
N PHE A 101 13.42 8.30 -1.29
CA PHE A 101 13.78 9.55 -0.66
C PHE A 101 12.60 10.50 -0.70
N ASP A 102 12.25 11.04 0.45
CA ASP A 102 11.11 11.91 0.67
C ASP A 102 11.55 13.25 1.23
N TYR A 103 10.85 14.30 0.83
CA TYR A 103 11.05 15.64 1.38
C TYR A 103 9.72 16.39 1.50
N VAL A 104 9.60 17.18 2.57
CA VAL A 104 8.44 18.04 2.83
C VAL A 104 8.82 19.51 2.61
N PRO A 105 8.67 20.03 1.37
CA PRO A 105 9.09 21.41 1.04
C PRO A 105 8.21 22.49 1.69
N VAL A 106 6.93 22.21 1.82
CA VAL A 106 5.94 23.09 2.45
C VAL A 106 4.99 22.30 3.30
N ASP A 107 4.28 22.94 4.23
CA ASP A 107 3.29 22.25 5.07
C ASP A 107 2.28 21.46 4.22
N ARG A 108 1.97 20.26 4.62
CA ARG A 108 1.01 19.31 3.98
C ARG A 108 1.46 18.69 2.66
N LEU A 109 2.57 19.09 2.05
CA LEU A 109 3.04 18.53 0.79
C LEU A 109 4.33 17.74 1.00
N LEU A 110 4.31 16.48 0.65
CA LEU A 110 5.47 15.61 0.54
C LEU A 110 5.71 15.31 -0.94
N VAL A 111 6.97 15.33 -1.35
CA VAL A 111 7.41 14.87 -2.66
C VAL A 111 8.52 13.85 -2.47
N GLY A 112 8.60 12.88 -3.36
CA GLY A 112 9.63 11.85 -3.24
C GLY A 112 9.95 11.20 -4.57
N PHE A 113 11.02 10.43 -4.56
CA PHE A 113 11.41 9.56 -5.67
C PHE A 113 12.03 8.29 -5.12
N GLY A 114 12.02 7.24 -5.93
CA GLY A 114 12.62 5.97 -5.56
C GLY A 114 13.04 5.15 -6.76
N PHE A 115 13.74 4.06 -6.48
CA PHE A 115 14.11 3.09 -7.49
C PHE A 115 14.01 1.67 -6.93
N THR A 116 13.52 0.76 -7.77
CA THR A 116 13.21 -0.62 -7.41
C THR A 116 14.02 -1.56 -8.28
N LYS A 117 14.54 -2.62 -7.66
CA LYS A 117 15.35 -3.63 -8.35
C LYS A 117 14.53 -4.41 -9.39
N LEU A 118 13.32 -4.87 -9.02
CA LEU A 118 12.45 -5.62 -9.93
C LEU A 118 12.01 -4.68 -11.06
N ASP A 119 12.16 -5.13 -12.30
CA ASP A 119 11.86 -4.39 -13.52
C ASP A 119 12.61 -3.05 -13.65
N GLN A 120 13.63 -2.81 -12.81
CA GLN A 120 14.44 -1.57 -12.80
C GLN A 120 13.57 -0.32 -12.84
N LEU A 121 12.52 -0.28 -11.99
CA LEU A 121 11.56 0.82 -11.97
C LEU A 121 12.12 2.02 -11.25
N TRP A 122 11.96 3.19 -11.84
CA TRP A 122 12.15 4.48 -11.19
C TRP A 122 10.79 5.14 -11.02
N ASP A 123 10.55 5.71 -9.85
CA ASP A 123 9.30 6.37 -9.52
C ASP A 123 9.50 7.76 -8.92
N VAL A 124 8.59 8.65 -9.23
CA VAL A 124 8.43 9.96 -8.59
C VAL A 124 7.01 10.08 -8.08
N TYR A 125 6.82 10.73 -6.94
CA TYR A 125 5.52 10.82 -6.32
C TYR A 125 5.31 12.09 -5.52
N GLY A 126 4.05 12.37 -5.27
CA GLY A 126 3.62 13.46 -4.41
C GLY A 126 2.46 13.03 -3.52
N LYS A 127 2.39 13.60 -2.31
CA LYS A 127 1.34 13.35 -1.33
C LYS A 127 0.92 14.66 -0.69
N TYR A 128 -0.39 14.94 -0.67
CA TYR A 128 -0.92 16.17 -0.09
C TYR A 128 -2.03 15.88 0.92
N ALA A 129 -1.86 16.39 2.15
CA ALA A 129 -2.84 16.29 3.22
C ALA A 129 -3.93 17.35 3.04
N LEU A 130 -5.07 16.95 2.49
CA LEU A 130 -6.25 17.81 2.28
C LEU A 130 -6.89 18.20 3.62
N LEU A 131 -7.10 17.21 4.50
CA LEU A 131 -7.61 17.40 5.86
C LEU A 131 -6.69 16.69 6.86
N ARG A 132 -6.55 17.27 8.05
CA ARG A 132 -5.88 16.65 9.19
C ARG A 132 -6.89 16.52 10.33
N GLN A 133 -6.99 15.34 10.91
CA GLN A 133 -7.84 15.10 12.08
C GLN A 133 -7.44 16.01 13.22
N GLY A 134 -8.43 16.72 13.79
CA GLY A 134 -8.25 17.54 14.99
C GLY A 134 -8.33 16.71 16.27
N ARG A 135 -7.80 17.23 17.38
CA ARG A 135 -7.77 16.51 18.67
C ARG A 135 -9.16 16.37 19.28
N THR A 136 -9.82 17.48 19.58
CA THR A 136 -11.18 17.52 20.17
C THR A 136 -12.15 18.35 19.34
N ALA A 137 -11.65 19.12 18.36
CA ALA A 137 -12.43 19.93 17.43
C ALA A 137 -11.75 19.92 16.04
N GLY A 138 -12.45 20.44 15.03
CA GLY A 138 -11.96 20.45 13.64
C GLY A 138 -12.41 19.24 12.86
N SER A 139 -11.59 18.77 11.92
CA SER A 139 -11.94 17.60 11.10
C SER A 139 -11.93 16.31 11.95
N PRO A 140 -12.95 15.46 11.85
CA PRO A 140 -12.98 14.16 12.54
C PRO A 140 -12.06 13.10 11.90
N ILE A 141 -11.56 13.37 10.69
CA ILE A 141 -10.72 12.45 9.90
C ILE A 141 -9.53 13.19 9.27
N SER A 142 -8.53 12.45 8.88
CA SER A 142 -7.51 12.88 7.92
C SER A 142 -7.89 12.42 6.52
N LEU A 143 -7.73 13.30 5.52
CA LEU A 143 -7.93 13.01 4.10
C LEU A 143 -6.65 13.40 3.37
N THR A 144 -6.06 12.45 2.65
CA THR A 144 -4.78 12.67 1.94
C THR A 144 -4.87 12.08 0.54
N TYR A 145 -4.33 12.80 -0.44
CA TYR A 145 -4.21 12.34 -1.81
C TYR A 145 -2.76 12.04 -2.14
N TYR A 146 -2.51 10.91 -2.79
CA TYR A 146 -1.21 10.44 -3.23
C TYR A 146 -1.24 10.14 -4.72
N VAL A 147 -0.18 10.50 -5.42
CA VAL A 147 0.04 10.18 -6.83
C VAL A 147 1.47 9.70 -7.01
N ASN A 148 1.64 8.65 -7.82
CA ASN A 148 2.94 8.10 -8.21
C ASN A 148 2.99 7.96 -9.74
N ALA A 149 4.14 8.22 -10.32
CA ALA A 149 4.46 7.93 -11.71
C ALA A 149 5.75 7.10 -11.74
N ALA A 150 5.68 5.91 -12.30
CA ALA A 150 6.82 5.00 -12.41
C ALA A 150 7.14 4.70 -13.87
N MET A 151 8.44 4.55 -14.14
CA MET A 151 9.00 4.24 -15.45
C MET A 151 9.81 2.95 -15.40
N ASP A 152 9.51 2.00 -16.29
CA ASP A 152 10.33 0.81 -16.52
C ASP A 152 11.56 1.21 -17.36
N THR A 153 12.75 1.08 -16.77
CA THR A 153 14.01 1.53 -17.39
C THR A 153 14.83 0.39 -18.00
N ARG A 154 14.30 -0.84 -18.02
CA ARG A 154 14.98 -1.98 -18.65
C ARG A 154 15.30 -1.69 -20.12
N GLU A 155 16.32 -2.36 -20.64
CA GLU A 155 16.66 -2.30 -22.07
C GLU A 155 15.45 -2.74 -22.93
N LYS A 156 15.35 -2.16 -24.15
CA LYS A 156 14.19 -2.39 -25.02
C LYS A 156 14.00 -3.85 -25.38
N GLU A 157 15.09 -4.57 -25.57
CA GLU A 157 15.14 -6.00 -25.93
C GLU A 157 14.55 -6.89 -24.80
N ASN A 158 14.54 -6.40 -23.58
CA ASN A 158 14.02 -7.09 -22.41
C ASN A 158 12.57 -6.71 -22.05
N THR A 159 11.88 -5.98 -22.96
CA THR A 159 10.53 -5.49 -22.69
C THR A 159 9.64 -5.66 -23.94
N TYR A 160 8.33 -5.48 -23.72
CA TYR A 160 7.31 -5.46 -24.79
C TYR A 160 6.96 -4.04 -25.25
N PHE A 161 7.67 -3.03 -24.76
CA PHE A 161 7.40 -1.64 -25.09
C PHE A 161 7.92 -1.27 -26.48
N THR A 162 7.09 -0.58 -27.25
CA THR A 162 7.46 -0.12 -28.58
C THR A 162 7.94 1.33 -28.59
N GLN A 163 7.42 2.15 -27.68
CA GLN A 163 7.73 3.57 -27.50
C GLN A 163 8.09 3.88 -26.07
N ASN A 164 8.82 4.97 -25.84
CA ASN A 164 9.18 5.40 -24.48
C ASN A 164 7.95 5.75 -23.62
N ALA A 165 6.88 6.24 -24.25
CA ALA A 165 5.62 6.52 -23.56
C ALA A 165 4.98 5.24 -22.97
N ASP A 166 5.17 4.08 -23.58
CA ASP A 166 4.61 2.79 -23.15
C ASP A 166 5.12 2.35 -21.78
N ARG A 167 6.32 2.83 -21.38
CA ARG A 167 7.04 2.46 -20.16
C ARG A 167 6.48 3.06 -18.89
N TRP A 168 5.56 4.02 -19.01
CA TRP A 168 5.01 4.73 -17.87
C TRP A 168 3.78 4.07 -17.30
N SER A 169 3.73 4.06 -15.96
CA SER A 169 2.57 3.69 -15.18
C SER A 169 2.31 4.75 -14.11
N PHE A 170 1.05 4.88 -13.72
CA PHE A 170 0.58 5.89 -12.78
C PHE A 170 -0.27 5.24 -11.70
N TYR A 171 -0.23 5.82 -10.52
CA TYR A 171 -1.06 5.40 -9.40
C TYR A 171 -1.66 6.62 -8.71
N HIS A 172 -2.93 6.51 -8.39
CA HIS A 172 -3.68 7.51 -7.67
C HIS A 172 -4.34 6.85 -6.46
N GLN A 173 -4.19 7.45 -5.29
CA GLN A 173 -4.77 6.94 -4.06
C GLN A 173 -5.40 8.07 -3.26
N LEU A 174 -6.68 7.91 -2.87
CA LEU A 174 -7.36 8.80 -1.95
C LEU A 174 -7.55 8.07 -0.62
N MET A 175 -6.90 8.55 0.41
CA MET A 175 -6.82 7.92 1.73
C MET A 175 -7.68 8.67 2.75
N ILE A 176 -8.48 7.94 3.51
CA ILE A 176 -9.21 8.42 4.69
C ILE A 176 -8.65 7.68 5.89
N GLY A 177 -8.04 8.39 6.82
CA GLY A 177 -7.45 7.82 8.03
C GLY A 177 -8.00 8.47 9.30
N ARG A 178 -8.04 7.69 10.36
CA ARG A 178 -8.45 8.16 11.68
C ARG A 178 -7.67 7.46 12.79
N LYS A 179 -7.20 8.25 13.73
CA LYS A 179 -6.77 7.78 15.04
C LYS A 179 -8.03 7.61 15.89
N ILE A 180 -8.44 6.37 16.11
CA ILE A 180 -9.70 6.02 16.80
C ILE A 180 -9.52 6.18 18.31
N THR A 181 -8.41 5.64 18.84
CA THR A 181 -7.97 5.77 20.22
C THR A 181 -6.49 6.18 20.25
N ASP A 182 -5.90 6.33 21.42
CA ASP A 182 -4.45 6.59 21.51
C ASP A 182 -3.60 5.44 20.96
N ASP A 183 -4.16 4.25 20.90
CA ASP A 183 -3.45 3.04 20.48
C ASP A 183 -3.91 2.49 19.13
N LEU A 184 -5.12 2.80 18.65
CA LEU A 184 -5.69 2.26 17.42
C LEU A 184 -5.84 3.34 16.35
N SER A 185 -5.21 3.11 15.20
CA SER A 185 -5.39 3.90 13.98
C SER A 185 -5.84 3.02 12.84
N LEU A 186 -6.78 3.53 12.04
CA LEU A 186 -7.34 2.86 10.88
C LEU A 186 -7.25 3.78 9.67
N GLN A 187 -7.10 3.19 8.49
CA GLN A 187 -7.16 3.89 7.20
C GLN A 187 -7.84 3.00 6.17
N VAL A 188 -8.62 3.64 5.30
CA VAL A 188 -9.13 3.02 4.07
C VAL A 188 -8.77 3.91 2.89
N SER A 189 -8.63 3.33 1.72
CA SER A 189 -8.37 4.08 0.49
C SER A 189 -9.01 3.46 -0.74
N GLY A 190 -9.34 4.32 -1.70
CA GLY A 190 -9.66 3.93 -3.07
C GLY A 190 -8.47 4.23 -3.98
N ASN A 191 -8.15 3.30 -4.87
CA ASN A 191 -6.94 3.34 -5.67
C ASN A 191 -7.22 3.12 -7.15
N LEU A 192 -6.42 3.76 -8.00
CA LEU A 192 -6.42 3.58 -9.44
C LEU A 192 -4.99 3.40 -9.93
N SER A 193 -4.68 2.24 -10.48
CA SER A 193 -3.47 1.97 -11.24
C SER A 193 -3.76 2.16 -12.73
N TRP A 194 -2.88 2.85 -13.43
CA TRP A 194 -2.99 3.09 -14.88
C TRP A 194 -1.65 2.83 -15.54
N PHE A 195 -1.65 1.92 -16.50
CA PHE A 195 -0.50 1.60 -17.35
C PHE A 195 -0.72 2.15 -18.76
N ASN A 196 0.28 2.81 -19.34
CA ASN A 196 0.19 3.21 -20.73
C ASN A 196 0.13 1.98 -21.66
N THR A 197 0.84 0.91 -21.28
CA THR A 197 0.80 -0.37 -21.99
C THR A 197 1.01 -1.52 -21.02
N LYS A 198 0.20 -2.57 -21.12
CA LYS A 198 0.39 -3.86 -20.41
C LYS A 198 1.01 -4.90 -21.35
N ALA A 199 1.66 -5.90 -20.77
CA ALA A 199 2.22 -7.04 -21.50
C ALA A 199 1.14 -7.72 -22.37
N PRO A 200 1.47 -8.12 -23.60
CA PRO A 200 0.57 -8.95 -24.39
C PRO A 200 0.44 -10.33 -23.76
N VAL A 201 -0.76 -10.87 -23.77
CA VAL A 201 -1.01 -12.26 -23.38
C VAL A 201 -0.83 -13.14 -24.61
N VAL A 202 -0.01 -14.17 -24.49
CA VAL A 202 0.27 -15.11 -25.58
C VAL A 202 -0.26 -16.50 -25.24
N ASN A 203 -0.73 -17.24 -26.23
CA ASN A 203 -1.13 -18.62 -26.06
C ASN A 203 0.09 -19.57 -26.08
N SER A 204 -0.13 -20.88 -25.93
CA SER A 204 0.91 -21.89 -25.96
C SER A 204 1.70 -21.97 -27.29
N GLU A 205 1.18 -21.39 -28.35
CA GLU A 205 1.80 -21.31 -29.68
C GLU A 205 2.57 -20.00 -29.89
N GLY A 206 2.66 -19.13 -28.86
CA GLY A 206 3.32 -17.82 -28.95
C GLY A 206 2.51 -16.74 -29.68
N VAL A 207 1.23 -17.00 -30.00
CA VAL A 207 0.37 -16.03 -30.66
C VAL A 207 -0.25 -15.09 -29.63
N VAL A 208 -0.18 -13.78 -29.90
CA VAL A 208 -0.84 -12.77 -29.05
C VAL A 208 -2.35 -12.92 -29.16
N ILE A 209 -3.00 -13.23 -28.03
CA ILE A 209 -4.45 -13.40 -27.93
C ILE A 209 -5.16 -12.18 -27.34
N GLY A 210 -4.41 -11.22 -26.78
CA GLY A 210 -4.95 -9.96 -26.28
C GLY A 210 -4.07 -9.29 -25.23
N ARG A 211 -4.68 -8.34 -24.53
CA ARG A 211 -4.10 -7.63 -23.37
C ARG A 211 -5.21 -7.36 -22.37
N ASP A 212 -4.82 -7.29 -21.09
CA ASP A 212 -5.71 -6.84 -20.04
C ASP A 212 -5.93 -5.33 -20.08
N GLN A 213 -6.93 -4.85 -19.34
CA GLN A 213 -7.24 -3.43 -19.27
C GLN A 213 -6.08 -2.64 -18.65
N ASN A 214 -5.78 -1.49 -19.23
CA ASN A 214 -4.72 -0.59 -18.75
C ASN A 214 -5.04 0.05 -17.39
N LYS A 215 -6.31 0.11 -17.00
CA LYS A 215 -6.77 0.66 -15.72
C LYS A 215 -7.17 -0.46 -14.79
N HIS A 216 -6.80 -0.31 -13.53
CA HIS A 216 -7.14 -1.25 -12.47
C HIS A 216 -7.54 -0.48 -11.21
N PHE A 217 -8.75 -0.69 -10.73
CA PHE A 217 -9.26 -0.15 -9.48
C PHE A 217 -9.07 -1.17 -8.37
N SER A 218 -8.72 -0.66 -7.20
CA SER A 218 -8.59 -1.45 -5.97
C SER A 218 -8.98 -0.63 -4.75
N ALA A 219 -9.19 -1.28 -3.63
CA ALA A 219 -9.41 -0.66 -2.33
C ALA A 219 -8.41 -1.20 -1.32
N SER A 220 -7.92 -0.35 -0.42
CA SER A 220 -6.99 -0.77 0.63
C SER A 220 -7.54 -0.47 2.01
N ALA A 221 -7.15 -1.29 2.98
CA ALA A 221 -7.45 -1.11 4.40
C ALA A 221 -6.18 -1.34 5.22
N LEU A 222 -5.87 -0.40 6.11
CA LEU A 222 -4.71 -0.44 7.00
C LEU A 222 -5.17 -0.33 8.44
N ALA A 223 -4.51 -1.06 9.33
CA ALA A 223 -4.68 -0.94 10.76
C ALA A 223 -3.33 -0.92 11.46
N ARG A 224 -3.21 -0.09 12.49
CA ARG A 224 -2.09 -0.06 13.42
C ARG A 224 -2.60 -0.07 14.83
N TYR A 225 -2.18 -1.06 15.62
CA TYR A 225 -2.48 -1.17 17.04
C TYR A 225 -1.20 -1.06 17.85
N LYS A 226 -1.04 0.04 18.59
CA LYS A 226 0.09 0.30 19.48
C LYS A 226 -0.12 -0.44 20.79
N PHE A 227 0.73 -1.40 21.12
CA PHE A 227 0.70 -2.15 22.37
C PHE A 227 1.83 -1.77 23.34
N SER A 228 2.77 -0.94 22.89
CA SER A 228 3.77 -0.30 23.75
C SER A 228 4.12 1.10 23.21
N ASN A 229 4.92 1.87 23.94
CA ASN A 229 5.32 3.22 23.51
C ASN A 229 6.10 3.25 22.19
N THR A 230 6.76 2.14 21.84
CA THR A 230 7.63 2.04 20.68
C THR A 230 7.19 0.96 19.69
N MET A 231 6.25 0.08 20.05
CA MET A 231 5.88 -1.07 19.22
C MET A 231 4.40 -1.08 18.89
N GLY A 232 4.08 -1.51 17.69
CA GLY A 232 2.71 -1.71 17.21
C GLY A 232 2.59 -2.94 16.33
N LEU A 233 1.40 -3.53 16.34
CA LEU A 233 0.94 -4.50 15.35
C LEU A 233 0.42 -3.73 14.14
N ILE A 234 0.79 -4.16 12.95
CA ILE A 234 0.39 -3.54 11.69
C ILE A 234 -0.23 -4.57 10.77
N VAL A 235 -1.29 -4.18 10.07
CA VAL A 235 -2.02 -5.05 9.13
C VAL A 235 -2.38 -4.23 7.90
N GLU A 236 -2.28 -4.87 6.74
CA GLU A 236 -2.65 -4.31 5.45
C GLU A 236 -3.44 -5.34 4.65
N TYR A 237 -4.46 -4.85 3.94
CA TYR A 237 -5.24 -5.62 2.99
C TYR A 237 -5.59 -4.76 1.78
N ASP A 238 -5.28 -5.26 0.57
CA ASP A 238 -5.67 -4.65 -0.69
C ASP A 238 -6.57 -5.59 -1.47
N GLN A 239 -7.73 -5.07 -1.85
CA GLN A 239 -8.73 -5.79 -2.65
C GLN A 239 -8.72 -5.27 -4.08
N PRO A 240 -8.30 -6.08 -5.07
CA PRO A 240 -8.59 -5.83 -6.47
C PRO A 240 -10.10 -5.74 -6.73
N ILE A 241 -10.53 -4.75 -7.53
CA ILE A 241 -11.95 -4.54 -7.87
C ILE A 241 -12.20 -4.76 -9.36
N THR A 242 -11.22 -4.39 -10.19
CA THR A 242 -11.38 -4.53 -11.65
C THR A 242 -11.15 -5.97 -12.07
N ASP A 243 -12.16 -6.61 -12.64
CA ASP A 243 -12.01 -7.91 -13.28
C ASP A 243 -11.15 -7.75 -14.55
N GLN A 244 -10.09 -8.54 -14.67
CA GLN A 244 -9.24 -8.62 -15.82
C GLN A 244 -9.65 -9.84 -16.68
N LYS A 245 -9.38 -9.79 -17.96
CA LYS A 245 -9.81 -10.89 -18.86
C LYS A 245 -8.88 -12.10 -18.81
N TYR A 246 -7.61 -11.89 -18.57
CA TYR A 246 -6.58 -12.92 -18.69
C TYR A 246 -5.84 -13.17 -17.39
N PHE A 247 -5.70 -12.16 -16.54
CA PHE A 247 -4.97 -12.26 -15.28
C PHE A 247 -5.73 -11.51 -14.18
N ASP A 248 -6.32 -12.22 -13.25
CA ASP A 248 -6.91 -11.65 -12.03
C ASP A 248 -5.84 -11.61 -10.93
N PRO A 249 -5.48 -10.42 -10.42
CA PRO A 249 -4.54 -10.31 -9.32
C PRO A 249 -5.14 -10.84 -8.02
N GLU A 250 -4.34 -11.57 -7.26
CA GLU A 250 -4.68 -11.99 -5.90
C GLU A 250 -4.73 -10.77 -4.97
N PRO A 251 -5.61 -10.77 -3.95
CA PRO A 251 -5.59 -9.76 -2.91
C PRO A 251 -4.25 -9.73 -2.17
N ASN A 252 -3.76 -8.54 -1.85
CA ASN A 252 -2.60 -8.41 -0.99
C ASN A 252 -3.03 -8.49 0.48
N LEU A 253 -2.33 -9.26 1.26
CA LEU A 253 -2.50 -9.32 2.70
C LEU A 253 -1.16 -9.36 3.38
N SER A 254 -0.98 -8.55 4.41
CA SER A 254 0.22 -8.62 5.24
C SER A 254 -0.07 -8.27 6.69
N ILE A 255 0.72 -8.86 7.57
CA ILE A 255 0.68 -8.63 9.02
C ILE A 255 2.11 -8.58 9.56
N GLY A 256 2.38 -7.65 10.44
CA GLY A 256 3.72 -7.47 10.99
C GLY A 256 3.80 -6.63 12.25
N LEU A 257 5.03 -6.39 12.65
CA LEU A 257 5.39 -5.56 13.78
C LEU A 257 6.12 -4.31 13.32
N GLU A 258 5.77 -3.19 13.91
CA GLU A 258 6.46 -1.92 13.75
C GLU A 258 7.17 -1.56 15.06
N LEU A 259 8.46 -1.21 14.96
CA LEU A 259 9.27 -0.65 16.05
C LEU A 259 9.65 0.79 15.66
N VAL A 260 9.26 1.76 16.49
CA VAL A 260 9.49 3.18 16.24
C VAL A 260 10.41 3.77 17.29
N THR A 261 11.38 4.54 16.84
CA THR A 261 12.26 5.37 17.66
C THR A 261 12.08 6.85 17.29
N SER A 262 12.84 7.75 17.87
CA SER A 262 12.74 9.19 17.59
C SER A 262 13.02 9.55 16.10
N SER A 263 13.80 8.74 15.40
CA SER A 263 14.23 9.04 14.02
C SER A 263 14.16 7.84 13.07
N HIS A 264 13.80 6.66 13.54
CA HIS A 264 13.70 5.46 12.71
C HIS A 264 12.38 4.73 12.96
N ALA A 265 11.87 4.12 11.91
CA ALA A 265 10.85 3.08 12.03
C ALA A 265 11.32 1.81 11.31
N PHE A 266 11.11 0.68 11.96
CA PHE A 266 11.42 -0.66 11.46
C PHE A 266 10.12 -1.44 11.39
N GLN A 267 9.84 -2.03 10.24
CA GLN A 267 8.69 -2.92 10.06
C GLN A 267 9.20 -4.27 9.59
N VAL A 268 8.77 -5.35 10.26
CA VAL A 268 9.04 -6.74 9.84
C VAL A 268 7.71 -7.44 9.77
N PHE A 269 7.43 -8.12 8.66
CA PHE A 269 6.13 -8.68 8.38
C PHE A 269 6.19 -9.91 7.48
N VAL A 270 5.07 -10.61 7.45
CA VAL A 270 4.77 -11.63 6.44
C VAL A 270 3.65 -11.12 5.54
N GLY A 271 3.73 -11.43 4.25
CA GLY A 271 2.74 -11.01 3.26
C GLY A 271 2.85 -11.88 2.01
N ASN A 272 1.98 -11.67 1.03
CA ASN A 272 1.95 -12.43 -0.21
C ASN A 272 2.38 -11.64 -1.46
N PHE A 273 2.93 -10.44 -1.31
CA PHE A 273 3.28 -9.57 -2.43
C PHE A 273 4.78 -9.24 -2.47
N GLN A 274 5.36 -9.24 -3.66
CA GLN A 274 6.79 -9.01 -3.89
C GLN A 274 7.09 -7.66 -4.56
N SER A 275 6.14 -7.08 -5.30
CA SER A 275 6.30 -5.77 -5.91
C SER A 275 6.36 -4.66 -4.86
N LEU A 276 7.10 -3.59 -5.15
CA LEU A 276 7.35 -2.45 -4.24
C LEU A 276 6.88 -1.12 -4.81
N ILE A 277 6.27 -1.14 -6.00
CA ILE A 277 5.59 0.00 -6.61
C ILE A 277 4.09 -0.28 -6.54
N PRO A 278 3.28 0.59 -5.91
CA PRO A 278 1.88 0.29 -5.60
C PRO A 278 1.04 -0.17 -6.79
N GLN A 279 1.16 0.49 -7.95
CA GLN A 279 0.41 0.10 -9.15
C GLN A 279 0.77 -1.31 -9.64
N TYR A 280 2.03 -1.73 -9.51
CA TYR A 280 2.45 -3.09 -9.88
C TYR A 280 1.97 -4.11 -8.85
N ASN A 281 2.09 -3.76 -7.57
CA ASN A 281 1.69 -4.64 -6.48
C ASN A 281 0.19 -4.97 -6.54
N GLN A 282 -0.64 -3.95 -6.74
CA GLN A 282 -2.09 -4.14 -6.76
C GLN A 282 -2.65 -4.68 -8.08
N SER A 283 -1.88 -4.61 -9.19
CA SER A 283 -2.34 -5.06 -10.51
C SER A 283 -1.76 -6.38 -10.98
N PHE A 284 -0.69 -6.87 -10.35
CA PHE A 284 0.06 -8.05 -10.83
C PHE A 284 0.47 -9.01 -9.72
N ASN A 285 -0.12 -8.91 -8.52
CA ASN A 285 0.13 -9.92 -7.49
C ASN A 285 -0.46 -11.27 -7.92
N ALA A 286 0.39 -12.28 -8.07
CA ALA A 286 0.02 -13.63 -8.42
C ALA A 286 0.09 -14.60 -7.24
N ASN A 287 0.57 -14.15 -6.06
CA ASN A 287 0.82 -15.01 -4.93
C ASN A 287 -0.44 -15.14 -4.07
N SER A 288 -0.86 -16.39 -3.86
CA SER A 288 -2.00 -16.73 -3.01
C SER A 288 -1.56 -17.12 -1.61
N PHE A 289 -2.24 -16.58 -0.60
CA PHE A 289 -2.05 -17.01 0.79
C PHE A 289 -2.44 -18.48 1.00
N SER A 290 -3.48 -18.94 0.32
CA SER A 290 -3.97 -20.32 0.43
C SER A 290 -2.98 -21.35 -0.11
N ASP A 291 -2.10 -20.94 -1.03
CA ASP A 291 -1.10 -21.80 -1.66
C ASP A 291 0.29 -21.69 -1.01
N ASN A 292 0.35 -21.10 0.20
CA ASN A 292 1.59 -20.84 0.94
C ASN A 292 2.60 -19.95 0.20
N GLN A 293 2.13 -19.13 -0.75
CA GLN A 293 2.96 -18.17 -1.47
C GLN A 293 3.18 -16.91 -0.61
N ILE A 294 3.65 -17.15 0.59
CA ILE A 294 3.92 -16.14 1.61
C ILE A 294 5.42 -15.79 1.58
N LEU A 295 5.75 -14.57 1.88
CA LEU A 295 7.13 -14.10 1.97
C LEU A 295 7.34 -13.26 3.24
N ILE A 296 8.60 -13.13 3.64
CA ILE A 296 9.01 -12.16 4.65
C ILE A 296 9.35 -10.84 3.95
N GLY A 297 8.94 -9.74 4.56
CA GLY A 297 9.33 -8.40 4.16
C GLY A 297 9.80 -7.58 5.35
N PHE A 298 10.61 -6.56 5.07
CA PHE A 298 10.92 -5.54 6.05
C PHE A 298 11.06 -4.16 5.39
N ASN A 299 10.74 -3.13 6.17
CA ASN A 299 10.98 -1.74 5.81
C ASN A 299 11.81 -1.07 6.92
N ILE A 300 12.71 -0.19 6.51
CA ILE A 300 13.49 0.65 7.42
C ILE A 300 13.35 2.08 6.92
N THR A 301 12.89 2.98 7.78
CA THR A 301 12.84 4.41 7.47
C THR A 301 13.70 5.19 8.43
N ARG A 302 14.28 6.27 7.95
CA ARG A 302 15.04 7.21 8.75
C ARG A 302 14.65 8.64 8.40
N LEU A 303 14.31 9.41 9.44
CA LEU A 303 13.91 10.80 9.33
C LEU A 303 15.01 11.75 9.81
N TRP A 304 15.13 12.88 9.13
CA TRP A 304 15.92 14.05 9.52
C TRP A 304 15.03 15.29 9.44
N ASN A 305 15.09 16.12 10.46
CA ASN A 305 14.42 17.42 10.48
C ASN A 305 15.49 18.51 10.43
N PHE A 306 15.37 19.37 9.43
CA PHE A 306 16.29 20.50 9.20
C PHE A 306 15.61 21.83 9.49
#